data_f9f6e611bd6a0a0cd57e022d10c01a7b
#
_entry.id   f9f6e611bd6a0a0cd57e022d10c01a7b
#
_cell.length_a   1.000
_cell.length_b   1.000
_cell.length_c   1.000
_cell.angle_alpha   90.00
_cell.angle_beta   90.00
_cell.angle_gamma   90.00
#
_symmetry.space_group_name_H-M   'P 1'
#
loop_
_entity.id
_entity.type
_entity.pdbx_description
1 polymer ?
#
loop_
_entity_poly.entity_id
_entity_poly.type
_entity_poly.pdbx_seq_one_letter_code
_entity_poly.pdbx_strand_id
1 'polypeptide(L)'
;MKVFVITISDKRWEKYKKDTRYIRWDGVIGKDLPPVALNNFITMWNAKLSHKQSVAGCATSHLELMKYIIDNKINDVLIIEDDALVDFDLINKKILHGIEGMIYFGGRMQSPVLKKKLNKLDIKVNDGLNTIDTELFTITGGHGYYFPSYQDCEDIYYKIVSKERMRAIDSEFRQLQKKDIIKHFIYPAWVRLYLPDAKNGFTYNDNSNYKLQDDNKYY
;
A
#
# COMPACT_ATOMS: atom_id res chain seq x y z
N MET A 1 -17.38 3.74 4.05
CA MET A 1 -15.91 3.47 3.96
C MET A 1 -15.20 4.38 4.94
N LYS A 2 -14.39 3.81 5.84
CA LYS A 2 -13.47 4.56 6.71
C LYS A 2 -12.12 4.65 6.02
N VAL A 3 -11.50 5.84 6.00
CA VAL A 3 -10.19 6.04 5.38
C VAL A 3 -9.17 6.37 6.46
N PHE A 4 -8.30 5.43 6.76
CA PHE A 4 -7.19 5.64 7.69
C PHE A 4 -5.97 6.14 6.93
N VAL A 5 -5.35 7.20 7.45
CA VAL A 5 -4.11 7.77 6.93
C VAL A 5 -2.99 7.49 7.91
N ILE A 6 -2.05 6.64 7.53
CA ILE A 6 -0.84 6.37 8.32
C ILE A 6 0.12 7.55 8.14
N THR A 7 0.49 8.20 9.24
CA THR A 7 1.42 9.34 9.22
C THR A 7 2.25 9.42 10.51
N ILE A 8 3.50 9.86 10.37
CA ILE A 8 4.37 10.24 11.50
C ILE A 8 4.62 11.76 11.51
N SER A 9 3.91 12.51 10.70
CA SER A 9 4.18 13.93 10.45
C SER A 9 2.92 14.77 10.54
N ASP A 10 2.89 15.69 11.53
CA ASP A 10 1.81 16.67 11.66
C ASP A 10 1.71 17.54 10.40
N LYS A 11 2.87 17.92 9.83
CA LYS A 11 2.92 18.73 8.59
C LYS A 11 2.23 18.02 7.42
N ARG A 12 2.42 16.69 7.29
CA ARG A 12 1.76 15.93 6.22
C ARG A 12 0.29 15.69 6.51
N TRP A 13 -0.09 15.58 7.79
CA TRP A 13 -1.49 15.47 8.21
C TRP A 13 -2.32 16.69 7.89
N GLU A 14 -1.72 17.90 7.83
CA GLU A 14 -2.42 19.16 7.58
C GLU A 14 -3.34 19.14 6.35
N LYS A 15 -2.98 18.39 5.30
CA LYS A 15 -3.78 18.31 4.08
C LYS A 15 -5.07 17.47 4.23
N TYR A 16 -5.12 16.59 5.24
CA TYR A 16 -6.26 15.70 5.48
C TYR A 16 -7.20 16.21 6.57
N LYS A 17 -6.69 16.92 7.56
CA LYS A 17 -7.40 17.25 8.80
C LYS A 17 -8.71 18.02 8.62
N LYS A 18 -8.90 18.70 7.48
CA LYS A 18 -10.12 19.45 7.17
C LYS A 18 -11.23 18.59 6.58
N ASP A 19 -10.91 17.39 6.12
CA ASP A 19 -11.87 16.46 5.54
C ASP A 19 -12.16 15.33 6.55
N THR A 20 -13.37 15.34 7.09
CA THR A 20 -13.80 14.39 8.14
C THR A 20 -13.87 12.94 7.67
N ARG A 21 -13.70 12.68 6.39
CA ARG A 21 -13.63 11.31 5.83
C ARG A 21 -12.32 10.61 6.20
N TYR A 22 -11.26 11.38 6.47
CA TYR A 22 -9.97 10.84 6.85
C TYR A 22 -9.84 10.68 8.37
N ILE A 23 -9.30 9.57 8.78
CA ILE A 23 -9.00 9.24 10.17
C ILE A 23 -7.49 9.12 10.30
N ARG A 24 -6.88 9.92 11.19
CA ARG A 24 -5.46 9.85 11.46
C ARG A 24 -5.10 8.56 12.17
N TRP A 25 -4.05 7.91 11.71
CA TRP A 25 -3.36 6.85 12.40
C TRP A 25 -1.91 7.25 12.62
N ASP A 26 -1.50 7.40 13.88
CA ASP A 26 -0.14 7.75 14.20
C ASP A 26 0.78 6.56 13.94
N GLY A 27 1.65 6.71 12.96
CA GLY A 27 2.59 5.66 12.54
C GLY A 27 3.74 5.50 13.52
N VAL A 28 4.36 4.34 13.48
CA VAL A 28 5.52 3.98 14.31
C VAL A 28 6.79 4.62 13.73
N ILE A 29 7.49 5.36 14.57
CA ILE A 29 8.78 5.93 14.20
C ILE A 29 9.85 4.84 14.35
N GLY A 30 10.36 4.34 13.22
CA GLY A 30 11.24 3.16 13.21
C GLY A 30 12.53 3.31 14.00
N LYS A 31 13.06 4.54 14.18
CA LYS A 31 14.23 4.78 15.06
C LYS A 31 13.94 4.52 16.53
N ASP A 32 12.68 4.58 16.94
CA ASP A 32 12.25 4.37 18.32
C ASP A 32 11.95 2.89 18.62
N LEU A 33 11.95 2.04 17.57
CA LEU A 33 11.82 0.59 17.75
C LEU A 33 13.04 0.02 18.45
N PRO A 34 12.83 -0.94 19.38
CA PRO A 34 13.94 -1.62 20.04
C PRO A 34 14.77 -2.40 19.01
N PRO A 35 16.09 -2.49 19.17
CA PRO A 35 16.98 -3.18 18.21
C PRO A 35 16.55 -4.61 17.89
N VAL A 36 15.96 -5.33 18.84
CA VAL A 36 15.45 -6.69 18.65
C VAL A 36 14.33 -6.74 17.59
N ALA A 37 13.49 -5.71 17.51
CA ALA A 37 12.43 -5.65 16.52
C ALA A 37 12.97 -5.58 15.08
N LEU A 38 14.15 -4.95 14.88
CA LEU A 38 14.80 -4.86 13.57
C LEU A 38 15.31 -6.22 13.07
N ASN A 39 15.61 -7.14 13.99
CA ASN A 39 16.07 -8.49 13.65
C ASN A 39 14.96 -9.35 13.04
N ASN A 40 13.71 -8.97 13.24
CA ASN A 40 12.55 -9.65 12.66
C ASN A 40 12.37 -9.33 11.15
N PHE A 41 13.18 -8.41 10.59
CA PHE A 41 13.12 -8.05 9.18
C PHE A 41 14.26 -8.66 8.37
N ILE A 42 13.90 -9.51 7.39
CA ILE A 42 14.87 -10.33 6.60
C ILE A 42 15.81 -9.50 5.71
N THR A 43 15.38 -8.35 5.24
CA THR A 43 15.72 -7.95 3.88
C THR A 43 16.96 -7.08 3.73
N MET A 44 17.76 -6.89 4.78
CA MET A 44 18.69 -5.76 4.66
C MET A 44 20.05 -5.96 5.31
N TRP A 45 20.66 -7.14 5.09
CA TRP A 45 21.98 -7.40 5.67
C TRP A 45 22.98 -6.28 5.40
N ASN A 46 22.95 -5.69 4.20
CA ASN A 46 23.88 -4.63 3.78
C ASN A 46 23.27 -3.23 3.79
N ALA A 47 22.03 -3.05 4.24
CA ALA A 47 21.40 -1.73 4.25
C ALA A 47 21.86 -0.90 5.46
N LYS A 48 21.91 0.43 5.28
CA LYS A 48 22.16 1.37 6.37
C LYS A 48 21.10 1.20 7.47
N LEU A 49 21.48 1.40 8.73
CA LEU A 49 20.58 1.27 9.88
C LEU A 49 19.32 2.15 9.73
N SER A 50 19.47 3.39 9.28
CA SER A 50 18.36 4.29 9.05
C SER A 50 17.32 3.74 8.09
N HIS A 51 17.76 3.05 7.04
CA HIS A 51 16.83 2.42 6.09
C HIS A 51 16.13 1.21 6.72
N LYS A 52 16.84 0.38 7.48
CA LYS A 52 16.20 -0.73 8.24
C LYS A 52 15.12 -0.20 9.18
N GLN A 53 15.43 0.87 9.90
CA GLN A 53 14.48 1.53 10.81
C GLN A 53 13.26 2.06 10.07
N SER A 54 13.44 2.74 8.94
CA SER A 54 12.31 3.25 8.13
C SER A 54 11.39 2.13 7.66
N VAL A 55 11.97 1.05 7.14
CA VAL A 55 11.20 -0.12 6.68
C VAL A 55 10.46 -0.79 7.83
N ALA A 56 11.12 -0.99 8.97
CA ALA A 56 10.52 -1.59 10.15
C ALA A 56 9.38 -0.71 10.69
N GLY A 57 9.60 0.60 10.81
CA GLY A 57 8.57 1.53 11.26
C GLY A 57 7.35 1.54 10.35
N CYS A 58 7.56 1.60 9.03
CA CYS A 58 6.49 1.52 8.04
C CYS A 58 5.70 0.21 8.19
N ALA A 59 6.36 -0.94 8.16
CA ALA A 59 5.68 -2.23 8.26
C ALA A 59 4.94 -2.39 9.60
N THR A 60 5.54 -1.98 10.71
CA THR A 60 4.89 -2.02 12.03
C THR A 60 3.65 -1.13 12.06
N SER A 61 3.71 0.08 11.49
CA SER A 61 2.56 1.00 11.42
C SER A 61 1.36 0.37 10.72
N HIS A 62 1.59 -0.30 9.58
CA HIS A 62 0.54 -1.01 8.85
C HIS A 62 -0.02 -2.18 9.66
N LEU A 63 0.85 -2.98 10.29
CA LEU A 63 0.43 -4.15 11.07
C LEU A 63 -0.35 -3.75 12.33
N GLU A 64 0.05 -2.69 13.03
CA GLU A 64 -0.68 -2.18 14.19
C GLU A 64 -2.07 -1.65 13.79
N LEU A 65 -2.18 -0.95 12.66
CA LEU A 65 -3.47 -0.52 12.14
C LEU A 65 -4.35 -1.71 11.73
N MET A 66 -3.79 -2.71 11.05
CA MET A 66 -4.52 -3.93 10.71
C MET A 66 -5.01 -4.64 11.99
N LYS A 67 -4.16 -4.76 13.02
CA LYS A 67 -4.54 -5.32 14.31
C LYS A 67 -5.68 -4.54 14.97
N TYR A 68 -5.62 -3.21 14.94
CA TYR A 68 -6.70 -2.35 15.45
C TYR A 68 -8.02 -2.57 14.68
N ILE A 69 -7.98 -2.69 13.36
CA ILE A 69 -9.15 -2.98 12.52
C ILE A 69 -9.79 -4.31 12.93
N ILE A 70 -8.97 -5.34 13.12
CA ILE A 70 -9.40 -6.69 13.52
C ILE A 70 -10.03 -6.67 14.91
N ASP A 71 -9.33 -6.11 15.91
CA ASP A 71 -9.77 -6.08 17.31
C ASP A 71 -11.10 -5.31 17.49
N ASN A 72 -11.30 -4.27 16.68
CA ASN A 72 -12.51 -3.45 16.70
C ASN A 72 -13.56 -3.88 15.65
N LYS A 73 -13.34 -4.95 14.92
CA LYS A 73 -14.23 -5.51 13.88
C LYS A 73 -14.70 -4.46 12.88
N ILE A 74 -13.78 -3.64 12.38
CA ILE A 74 -14.09 -2.54 11.48
C ILE A 74 -14.14 -3.04 10.04
N ASN A 75 -15.30 -2.88 9.39
CA ASN A 75 -15.50 -3.21 7.98
C ASN A 75 -15.38 -1.96 7.09
N ASP A 76 -15.26 -2.18 5.78
CA ASP A 76 -15.28 -1.14 4.75
C ASP A 76 -14.15 -0.10 5.00
N VAL A 77 -12.89 -0.59 5.02
CA VAL A 77 -11.70 0.19 5.41
C VAL A 77 -10.76 0.38 4.25
N LEU A 78 -10.42 1.63 3.96
CA LEU A 78 -9.31 2.01 3.09
C LEU A 78 -8.14 2.49 3.95
N ILE A 79 -6.96 1.95 3.71
CA ILE A 79 -5.71 2.38 4.35
C ILE A 79 -4.87 3.09 3.30
N ILE A 80 -4.39 4.30 3.63
CA ILE A 80 -3.48 5.06 2.80
C ILE A 80 -2.27 5.57 3.58
N GLU A 81 -1.16 5.82 2.88
CA GLU A 81 0.00 6.52 3.42
C GLU A 81 -0.17 8.04 3.28
N ASP A 82 0.59 8.80 4.07
CA ASP A 82 0.45 10.26 4.14
C ASP A 82 1.01 11.02 2.92
N ASP A 83 1.48 10.34 1.92
CA ASP A 83 1.85 10.87 0.60
C ASP A 83 0.82 10.54 -0.50
N ALA A 84 -0.33 9.98 -0.13
CA ALA A 84 -1.39 9.63 -1.06
C ALA A 84 -2.65 10.49 -0.87
N LEU A 85 -3.52 10.54 -1.86
CA LEU A 85 -4.85 11.15 -1.80
C LEU A 85 -5.88 10.22 -2.44
N VAL A 86 -7.09 10.25 -1.87
CA VAL A 86 -8.24 9.50 -2.39
C VAL A 86 -9.04 10.39 -3.33
N ASP A 87 -9.30 9.89 -4.52
CA ASP A 87 -10.27 10.48 -5.44
C ASP A 87 -11.66 9.89 -5.15
N PHE A 88 -12.38 10.56 -4.26
CA PHE A 88 -13.68 10.06 -3.79
C PHE A 88 -14.75 10.06 -4.89
N ASP A 89 -14.59 10.87 -5.93
CA ASP A 89 -15.55 10.95 -7.04
C ASP A 89 -15.47 9.72 -7.94
N LEU A 90 -14.32 9.05 -7.97
CA LEU A 90 -14.14 7.80 -8.71
C LEU A 90 -14.67 6.57 -7.96
N ILE A 91 -14.91 6.66 -6.64
CA ILE A 91 -15.28 5.50 -5.84
C ILE A 91 -16.69 5.01 -6.19
N ASN A 92 -16.75 3.88 -6.86
CA ASN A 92 -18.00 3.18 -7.16
C ASN A 92 -18.11 1.89 -6.30
N LYS A 93 -18.78 1.98 -5.17
CA LYS A 93 -18.93 0.85 -4.25
C LYS A 93 -19.66 -0.35 -4.85
N LYS A 94 -20.46 -0.16 -5.91
CA LYS A 94 -21.19 -1.26 -6.56
C LYS A 94 -20.25 -2.32 -7.14
N ILE A 95 -19.09 -1.90 -7.65
CA ILE A 95 -18.10 -2.82 -8.21
C ILE A 95 -17.32 -3.60 -7.15
N LEU A 96 -17.42 -3.21 -5.88
CA LEU A 96 -16.77 -3.88 -4.74
C LEU A 96 -17.73 -4.89 -4.06
N HIS A 97 -19.01 -4.90 -4.45
CA HIS A 97 -20.00 -5.76 -3.80
C HIS A 97 -19.70 -7.25 -4.04
N GLY A 98 -19.63 -8.02 -2.97
CA GLY A 98 -19.36 -9.46 -3.04
C GLY A 98 -17.88 -9.82 -3.32
N ILE A 99 -16.98 -8.84 -3.36
CA ILE A 99 -15.55 -9.11 -3.49
C ILE A 99 -14.97 -9.34 -2.10
N GLU A 100 -14.22 -10.43 -1.96
CA GLU A 100 -13.50 -10.80 -0.75
C GLU A 100 -12.00 -10.54 -0.92
N GLY A 101 -11.31 -10.38 0.20
CA GLY A 101 -9.87 -10.15 0.26
C GLY A 101 -9.46 -8.70 0.08
N MET A 102 -8.16 -8.47 0.13
CA MET A 102 -7.56 -7.15 -0.04
C MET A 102 -7.60 -6.71 -1.51
N ILE A 103 -7.99 -5.45 -1.74
CA ILE A 103 -8.04 -4.83 -3.07
C ILE A 103 -7.09 -3.63 -3.11
N TYR A 104 -6.20 -3.56 -4.10
CA TYR A 104 -5.42 -2.35 -4.33
C TYR A 104 -6.27 -1.25 -4.96
N PHE A 105 -6.32 -0.09 -4.30
CA PHE A 105 -6.91 1.14 -4.83
C PHE A 105 -5.87 2.07 -5.44
N GLY A 106 -4.61 1.85 -5.12
CA GLY A 106 -3.45 2.51 -5.68
C GLY A 106 -2.21 1.66 -5.50
N GLY A 107 -1.22 1.82 -6.35
CA GLY A 107 -0.01 1.02 -6.32
C GLY A 107 0.79 1.19 -7.59
N ARG A 108 1.95 0.55 -7.66
CA ARG A 108 2.81 0.53 -8.85
C ARG A 108 2.83 -0.87 -9.43
N MET A 109 2.49 -0.99 -10.71
CA MET A 109 2.66 -2.25 -11.44
C MET A 109 4.14 -2.50 -11.72
N GLN A 110 4.63 -3.68 -11.37
CA GLN A 110 6.00 -4.11 -11.67
C GLN A 110 5.98 -5.45 -12.39
N SER A 111 6.74 -5.57 -13.48
CA SER A 111 6.93 -6.87 -14.12
C SER A 111 7.72 -7.83 -13.23
N PRO A 112 7.29 -9.08 -13.07
CA PRO A 112 8.01 -10.09 -12.32
C PRO A 112 9.27 -10.58 -13.04
N VAL A 113 9.29 -10.52 -14.37
CA VAL A 113 10.32 -11.13 -15.22
C VAL A 113 11.41 -10.16 -15.61
N LEU A 114 11.09 -8.87 -15.70
CA LEU A 114 12.00 -7.88 -16.22
C LEU A 114 12.32 -6.86 -15.12
N LYS A 115 13.49 -6.93 -14.54
CA LYS A 115 14.16 -5.75 -13.98
C LYS A 115 14.34 -4.66 -15.08
N LYS A 116 13.78 -4.85 -16.26
CA LYS A 116 13.73 -3.91 -17.37
C LYS A 116 12.40 -3.16 -17.33
N LYS A 117 12.50 -1.84 -17.42
CA LYS A 117 11.39 -0.90 -17.61
C LYS A 117 10.36 -1.51 -18.57
N LEU A 118 9.11 -1.63 -18.10
CA LEU A 118 7.98 -1.97 -18.93
C LEU A 118 7.71 -0.78 -19.86
N ASN A 119 8.38 -0.74 -20.99
CA ASN A 119 7.93 0.07 -22.12
C ASN A 119 6.74 -0.67 -22.73
N LYS A 120 5.50 -0.19 -22.47
CA LYS A 120 4.26 -0.73 -23.03
C LYS A 120 4.18 -2.26 -22.94
N LEU A 121 3.78 -2.78 -21.82
CA LEU A 121 3.04 -4.04 -21.83
C LEU A 121 1.64 -3.70 -22.34
N ASP A 122 1.20 -4.41 -23.38
CA ASP A 122 -0.22 -4.47 -23.77
C ASP A 122 -1.01 -5.27 -22.70
N ILE A 123 -0.93 -4.82 -21.44
CA ILE A 123 -1.78 -5.34 -20.38
C ILE A 123 -3.14 -4.74 -20.66
N LYS A 124 -4.08 -5.57 -21.09
CA LYS A 124 -5.47 -5.16 -21.18
C LYS A 124 -6.02 -5.00 -19.78
N VAL A 125 -6.18 -3.77 -19.35
CA VAL A 125 -6.79 -3.38 -18.09
C VAL A 125 -8.12 -2.73 -18.42
N ASN A 126 -9.20 -3.20 -17.79
CA ASN A 126 -10.53 -2.62 -17.94
C ASN A 126 -10.77 -1.57 -16.86
N ASP A 127 -11.63 -0.60 -17.14
CA ASP A 127 -12.10 0.32 -16.11
C ASP A 127 -12.83 -0.45 -15.00
N GLY A 128 -12.49 -0.14 -13.75
CA GLY A 128 -13.05 -0.77 -12.57
C GLY A 128 -12.18 -1.86 -11.96
N LEU A 129 -12.81 -2.93 -11.49
CA LEU A 129 -12.13 -4.04 -10.81
C LEU A 129 -11.43 -4.96 -11.80
N ASN A 130 -10.16 -5.25 -11.51
CA ASN A 130 -9.33 -6.14 -12.31
C ASN A 130 -8.68 -7.21 -11.43
N THR A 131 -8.24 -8.31 -12.06
CA THR A 131 -7.45 -9.36 -11.41
C THR A 131 -5.96 -9.17 -11.71
N ILE A 132 -5.13 -9.41 -10.70
CA ILE A 132 -3.67 -9.37 -10.83
C ILE A 132 -3.22 -10.67 -11.50
N ASP A 133 -2.63 -10.54 -12.69
CA ASP A 133 -1.94 -11.64 -13.35
C ASP A 133 -0.46 -11.59 -12.96
N THR A 134 -0.07 -12.43 -12.02
CA THR A 134 1.30 -12.43 -11.46
C THR A 134 2.37 -12.92 -12.41
N GLU A 135 2.00 -13.50 -13.54
CA GLU A 135 2.92 -13.83 -14.64
C GLU A 135 3.28 -12.59 -15.44
N LEU A 136 2.35 -11.65 -15.55
CA LEU A 136 2.55 -10.39 -16.27
C LEU A 136 3.08 -9.27 -15.37
N PHE A 137 2.50 -9.12 -14.18
CA PHE A 137 2.87 -8.05 -13.25
C PHE A 137 2.51 -8.36 -11.80
N THR A 138 3.11 -7.62 -10.88
CA THR A 138 2.70 -7.52 -9.47
C THR A 138 2.49 -6.06 -9.13
N ILE A 139 1.71 -5.78 -8.08
CA ILE A 139 1.52 -4.43 -7.57
C ILE A 139 2.38 -4.24 -6.32
N THR A 140 3.10 -3.13 -6.25
CA THR A 140 3.93 -2.72 -5.11
C THR A 140 3.50 -1.35 -4.61
N GLY A 141 3.95 -1.02 -3.39
CA GLY A 141 3.57 0.19 -2.68
C GLY A 141 2.37 -0.03 -1.77
N GLY A 142 2.48 0.46 -0.53
CA GLY A 142 1.43 0.38 0.49
C GLY A 142 0.50 1.60 0.51
N HIS A 143 0.59 2.49 -0.49
CA HIS A 143 -0.02 3.80 -0.41
C HIS A 143 -1.54 3.85 -0.60
N GLY A 144 -2.19 2.72 -0.93
CA GLY A 144 -3.65 2.66 -1.02
C GLY A 144 -4.19 1.25 -1.23
N TYR A 145 -4.76 0.67 -0.18
CA TYR A 145 -5.40 -0.65 -0.26
C TYR A 145 -6.63 -0.74 0.65
N TYR A 146 -7.58 -1.54 0.25
CA TYR A 146 -8.90 -1.63 0.82
C TYR A 146 -9.22 -3.03 1.32
N PHE A 147 -9.90 -3.09 2.47
CA PHE A 147 -10.48 -4.30 3.04
C PHE A 147 -12.00 -4.18 3.09
N PRO A 148 -12.76 -5.03 2.40
CA PRO A 148 -14.22 -5.07 2.51
C PRO A 148 -14.69 -5.39 3.92
N SER A 149 -14.01 -6.32 4.58
CA SER A 149 -14.33 -6.75 5.95
C SER A 149 -13.09 -6.82 6.84
N TYR A 150 -13.30 -6.87 8.16
CA TYR A 150 -12.21 -7.11 9.10
C TYR A 150 -11.66 -8.54 8.97
N GLN A 151 -12.47 -9.51 8.54
CA GLN A 151 -12.02 -10.87 8.27
C GLN A 151 -11.00 -10.91 7.12
N ASP A 152 -11.24 -10.14 6.05
CA ASP A 152 -10.27 -10.01 4.96
C ASP A 152 -8.94 -9.42 5.45
N CYS A 153 -9.02 -8.43 6.35
CA CYS A 153 -7.85 -7.86 6.99
C CYS A 153 -7.14 -8.89 7.88
N GLU A 154 -7.89 -9.66 8.66
CA GLU A 154 -7.39 -10.70 9.56
C GLU A 154 -6.64 -11.79 8.80
N ASP A 155 -7.18 -12.25 7.69
CA ASP A 155 -6.57 -13.24 6.81
C ASP A 155 -5.19 -12.79 6.30
N ILE A 156 -5.09 -11.56 5.84
CA ILE A 156 -3.82 -10.99 5.38
C ILE A 156 -2.85 -10.79 6.55
N TYR A 157 -3.32 -10.25 7.66
CA TYR A 157 -2.53 -9.99 8.86
C TYR A 157 -1.83 -11.28 9.35
N TYR A 158 -2.59 -12.34 9.59
CA TYR A 158 -2.02 -13.58 10.11
C TYR A 158 -1.07 -14.27 9.11
N LYS A 159 -1.32 -14.16 7.81
CA LYS A 159 -0.38 -14.67 6.80
C LYS A 159 0.96 -13.92 6.79
N ILE A 160 1.00 -12.70 7.30
CA ILE A 160 2.24 -11.92 7.42
C ILE A 160 2.93 -12.22 8.75
N VAL A 161 2.21 -12.08 9.89
CA VAL A 161 2.82 -12.14 11.22
C VAL A 161 3.17 -13.57 11.67
N SER A 162 2.60 -14.60 11.04
CA SER A 162 2.97 -16.00 11.30
C SER A 162 4.37 -16.38 10.80
N LYS A 163 5.03 -15.49 10.08
CA LYS A 163 6.38 -15.73 9.57
C LYS A 163 7.42 -15.44 10.66
N GLU A 164 8.47 -16.25 10.72
CA GLU A 164 9.60 -16.01 11.61
C GLU A 164 10.25 -14.64 11.36
N ARG A 165 10.29 -14.21 10.11
CA ARG A 165 10.84 -12.91 9.68
C ARG A 165 9.99 -12.29 8.61
N MET A 166 9.87 -10.97 8.69
CA MET A 166 9.10 -10.15 7.75
C MET A 166 10.00 -9.39 6.78
N ARG A 167 9.41 -8.99 5.65
CA ARG A 167 9.98 -8.01 4.71
C ARG A 167 9.31 -6.65 4.91
N ALA A 168 9.67 -5.68 4.06
CA ALA A 168 8.86 -4.49 3.89
C ALA A 168 7.41 -4.88 3.56
N ILE A 169 6.44 -4.12 4.04
CA ILE A 169 5.01 -4.48 3.93
C ILE A 169 4.56 -4.71 2.48
N ASP A 170 5.01 -3.87 1.55
CA ASP A 170 4.74 -4.00 0.12
C ASP A 170 5.33 -5.29 -0.48
N SER A 171 6.50 -5.69 0.03
CA SER A 171 7.13 -6.96 -0.36
C SER A 171 6.37 -8.17 0.19
N GLU A 172 5.78 -8.06 1.38
CA GLU A 172 4.89 -9.10 1.92
C GLU A 172 3.63 -9.23 1.08
N PHE A 173 2.98 -8.11 0.77
CA PHE A 173 1.81 -8.11 -0.11
C PHE A 173 2.13 -8.72 -1.49
N ARG A 174 3.30 -8.42 -2.04
CA ARG A 174 3.75 -9.02 -3.31
C ARG A 174 3.94 -10.53 -3.24
N GLN A 175 4.41 -11.07 -2.10
CA GLN A 175 4.47 -12.51 -1.90
C GLN A 175 3.07 -13.14 -1.82
N LEU A 176 2.10 -12.42 -1.23
CA LEU A 176 0.72 -12.88 -1.16
C LEU A 176 0.02 -12.84 -2.53
N GLN A 177 0.34 -11.87 -3.40
CA GLN A 177 -0.10 -11.87 -4.79
C GLN A 177 0.40 -13.11 -5.53
N LYS A 178 1.69 -13.43 -5.43
CA LYS A 178 2.28 -14.62 -6.07
C LYS A 178 1.69 -15.96 -5.58
N LYS A 179 0.99 -15.95 -4.45
CA LYS A 179 0.28 -17.09 -3.89
C LYS A 179 -1.21 -17.05 -4.16
N ASP A 180 -1.66 -16.14 -5.02
CA ASP A 180 -3.06 -15.94 -5.37
C ASP A 180 -3.97 -15.65 -4.16
N ILE A 181 -3.41 -14.95 -3.15
CA ILE A 181 -4.13 -14.53 -1.94
C ILE A 181 -4.64 -13.09 -2.11
N ILE A 182 -3.79 -12.17 -2.58
CA ILE A 182 -4.20 -10.82 -2.98
C ILE A 182 -4.36 -10.82 -4.49
N LYS A 183 -5.60 -10.65 -4.96
CA LYS A 183 -5.98 -10.89 -6.37
C LYS A 183 -6.41 -9.65 -7.13
N HIS A 184 -6.87 -8.62 -6.44
CA HIS A 184 -7.66 -7.57 -7.07
C HIS A 184 -7.03 -6.20 -6.99
N PHE A 185 -7.28 -5.39 -8.01
CA PHE A 185 -6.94 -3.98 -8.05
C PHE A 185 -7.98 -3.18 -8.85
N ILE A 186 -8.01 -1.88 -8.61
CA ILE A 186 -8.87 -0.93 -9.30
C ILE A 186 -8.08 -0.17 -10.37
N TYR A 187 -8.68 -0.01 -11.55
CA TYR A 187 -8.19 0.86 -12.62
C TYR A 187 -9.30 1.76 -13.15
N PRO A 188 -9.07 3.05 -13.42
CA PRO A 188 -7.91 3.82 -12.96
C PRO A 188 -7.83 3.86 -11.43
N ALA A 189 -6.63 4.06 -10.88
CA ALA A 189 -6.42 4.05 -9.44
C ALA A 189 -7.26 5.13 -8.73
N TRP A 190 -7.98 4.74 -7.66
CA TRP A 190 -8.75 5.66 -6.82
C TRP A 190 -7.90 6.32 -5.73
N VAL A 191 -6.71 5.79 -5.47
CA VAL A 191 -5.70 6.37 -4.59
C VAL A 191 -4.46 6.73 -5.41
N ARG A 192 -4.01 7.97 -5.30
CA ARG A 192 -2.90 8.51 -6.08
C ARG A 192 -1.85 9.08 -5.15
N LEU A 193 -0.57 8.96 -5.53
CA LEU A 193 0.51 9.62 -4.80
C LEU A 193 0.44 11.13 -4.97
N TYR A 194 0.56 11.83 -3.84
CA TYR A 194 0.72 13.28 -3.80
C TYR A 194 2.21 13.61 -3.76
N LEU A 195 2.72 14.14 -4.86
CA LEU A 195 4.10 14.64 -4.94
C LEU A 195 4.05 16.17 -4.90
N PRO A 196 4.42 16.80 -3.77
CA PRO A 196 4.32 18.26 -3.59
C PRO A 196 5.17 19.06 -4.58
N ASP A 197 6.21 18.45 -5.15
CA ASP A 197 7.12 19.05 -6.13
C ASP A 197 6.68 18.87 -7.58
N ALA A 198 5.60 18.15 -7.84
CA ALA A 198 5.01 18.06 -9.16
C ALA A 198 4.30 19.39 -9.48
N LYS A 199 4.61 20.01 -10.61
CA LYS A 199 4.08 21.32 -11.04
C LYS A 199 2.55 21.45 -10.97
N ASN A 200 1.82 20.33 -10.88
CA ASN A 200 0.36 20.26 -10.83
C ASN A 200 -0.18 19.54 -9.56
N GLY A 201 0.63 19.34 -8.52
CA GLY A 201 0.20 18.70 -7.26
C GLY A 201 -0.11 17.22 -7.34
N PHE A 202 -0.29 16.67 -8.51
CA PHE A 202 -0.53 15.25 -8.78
C PHE A 202 0.37 14.79 -9.92
N THR A 203 1.25 13.85 -9.68
CA THR A 203 1.73 13.03 -10.78
C THR A 203 0.67 11.97 -11.02
N TYR A 204 -0.02 12.09 -12.12
CA TYR A 204 -0.75 11.01 -12.72
C TYR A 204 0.28 9.91 -13.02
N ASN A 205 0.30 8.87 -12.23
CA ASN A 205 0.73 7.61 -12.75
C ASN A 205 -0.44 7.07 -13.56
N ASP A 206 -0.66 7.71 -14.71
CA ASP A 206 -1.40 7.11 -15.78
C ASP A 206 -0.70 5.78 -16.06
N ASN A 207 -1.42 4.68 -15.86
CA ASN A 207 -0.88 3.35 -16.10
C ASN A 207 -0.43 3.14 -17.55
N SER A 208 -0.73 4.09 -18.45
CA SER A 208 -0.24 4.14 -19.84
C SER A 208 1.17 4.71 -19.99
N ASN A 209 1.71 5.42 -18.98
CA ASN A 209 2.98 6.14 -19.05
C ASN A 209 3.87 5.90 -17.80
N TYR A 210 4.03 4.64 -17.37
CA TYR A 210 5.01 4.30 -16.34
C TYR A 210 6.44 4.61 -16.81
N LYS A 211 6.87 5.85 -16.67
CA LYS A 211 8.28 6.16 -16.47
C LYS A 211 8.57 5.80 -15.03
N LEU A 212 9.26 4.69 -14.81
CA LEU A 212 9.94 4.41 -13.56
C LEU A 212 10.79 5.66 -13.23
N GLN A 213 10.31 6.49 -12.31
CA GLN A 213 11.20 7.46 -11.68
C GLN A 213 12.22 6.64 -10.90
N ASP A 214 13.47 7.04 -11.04
CA ASP A 214 14.62 6.46 -10.36
C ASP A 214 14.32 6.41 -8.86
N ASP A 215 14.07 5.22 -8.32
CA ASP A 215 13.71 4.99 -6.91
C ASP A 215 14.87 5.36 -5.95
N ASN A 216 15.98 5.88 -6.47
CA ASN A 216 17.17 6.26 -5.70
C ASN A 216 17.12 7.69 -5.11
N LYS A 217 16.05 8.45 -5.32
CA LYS A 217 15.98 9.85 -4.83
C LYS A 217 15.18 10.07 -3.54
N TYR A 218 14.55 9.03 -2.96
CA TYR A 218 13.62 9.21 -1.83
C TYR A 218 13.88 8.27 -0.64
N TYR A 219 15.14 7.83 -0.46
CA TYR A 219 15.54 7.13 0.76
C TYR A 219 16.78 7.78 1.38
#